data_aecb79f6663e6ae60bc77c8b12031f06
#
_entry.id   aecb79f6663e6ae60bc77c8b12031f06
#
_cell.length_a   1.000
_cell.length_b   1.000
_cell.length_c   1.000
_cell.angle_alpha   90.00
_cell.angle_beta   90.00
_cell.angle_gamma   90.00
#
_symmetry.space_group_name_H-M   'P 1'
#
loop_
_entity.id
_entity.type
_entity.pdbx_description
1 polymer ?
#
loop_
_entity_poly.entity_id
_entity_poly.type
_entity_poly.pdbx_seq_one_letter_code
_entity_poly.pdbx_strand_id
1 'polypeptide(L)'
;MKLSSRIAGGLAVACALAVTIAGCSGGGQTSTSADDSADAAAYTLVEDGKIIVASDLANAPLDFVDEKTGEAQGFEIDLINAVADKLGLECEVLPAMKFDTIVPLIEQGGKADVGVSNITITDERWEQVDFTDSYMDSNQGVVTLASAGDVTEESLNVEGTKIAVQAGTTGASWAEENLPNAEVVALDDPVSAVTGVTTGRFTAAVADLPVMTYLCSNSFTDCQVAIEIPTGEQYGIAVNKDNPGLTEAINGALAELEEEGYISELEVKWLGAEL
;
A
#
# COMPACT_ATOMS: atom_id res chain seq x y z
N MET A 1 46.07 10.40 56.23
CA MET A 1 45.80 10.32 57.68
C MET A 1 44.63 9.40 57.87
N LYS A 2 44.88 8.23 58.33
CA LYS A 2 44.24 7.50 59.46
C LYS A 2 42.73 7.30 59.32
N LEU A 3 42.16 6.20 59.49
CA LEU A 3 42.43 4.84 59.97
C LEU A 3 41.03 4.21 60.20
N SER A 4 40.87 3.00 59.75
CA SER A 4 40.37 1.82 60.47
C SER A 4 38.97 1.90 61.07
N SER A 5 38.14 0.86 61.15
CA SER A 5 38.41 -0.53 61.42
C SER A 5 37.04 -1.26 61.52
N ARG A 6 36.90 -2.45 60.94
CA ARG A 6 36.57 -3.75 61.58
C ARG A 6 35.31 -3.80 62.43
N ILE A 7 34.49 -4.83 62.51
CA ILE A 7 34.62 -6.31 62.55
C ILE A 7 33.25 -6.95 62.55
N ALA A 8 33.05 -8.03 61.80
CA ALA A 8 32.64 -9.40 62.13
C ALA A 8 31.31 -9.59 62.90
N GLY A 9 30.52 -10.52 62.64
CA GLY A 9 30.58 -11.93 62.41
C GLY A 9 29.30 -12.61 62.86
N GLY A 10 29.10 -13.83 62.46
CA GLY A 10 28.28 -14.86 63.12
C GLY A 10 27.09 -15.34 62.28
N LEU A 11 27.19 -16.36 61.59
CA LEU A 11 27.15 -17.84 61.78
C LEU A 11 25.75 -18.38 62.14
N ALA A 12 25.18 -19.10 61.17
CA ALA A 12 24.50 -20.37 61.16
C ALA A 12 23.31 -20.60 62.08
N VAL A 13 22.26 -21.25 61.52
CA VAL A 13 21.84 -22.61 61.81
C VAL A 13 20.67 -23.04 60.89
N ALA A 14 20.83 -24.16 60.26
CA ALA A 14 19.83 -24.91 59.49
C ALA A 14 18.82 -25.58 60.43
N CYS A 15 17.58 -25.73 60.02
CA CYS A 15 16.70 -26.86 60.43
C CYS A 15 15.71 -27.17 59.31
N ALA A 16 15.87 -28.34 58.74
CA ALA A 16 14.87 -29.00 57.90
C ALA A 16 13.80 -29.62 58.80
N LEU A 17 12.54 -29.48 58.41
CA LEU A 17 11.48 -30.43 58.82
C LEU A 17 10.50 -30.64 57.65
N ALA A 18 10.51 -31.85 57.12
CA ALA A 18 9.48 -32.36 56.26
C ALA A 18 8.26 -32.80 57.08
N VAL A 19 7.09 -32.41 56.63
CA VAL A 19 5.83 -33.06 57.03
C VAL A 19 4.99 -33.28 55.79
N THR A 20 4.85 -34.56 55.43
CA THR A 20 3.85 -35.08 54.50
C THR A 20 2.54 -35.26 55.19
N ILE A 21 1.44 -34.70 54.66
CA ILE A 21 0.08 -35.17 54.95
C ILE A 21 -0.67 -35.25 53.62
N ALA A 22 -1.11 -36.43 53.27
CA ALA A 22 -2.07 -36.73 52.22
C ALA A 22 -3.49 -36.41 52.71
N GLY A 23 -4.31 -35.80 51.82
CA GLY A 23 -5.72 -35.59 52.06
C GLY A 23 -6.45 -35.24 50.77
N CYS A 24 -7.32 -36.14 50.35
CA CYS A 24 -8.11 -36.18 49.12
C CYS A 24 -9.21 -35.12 49.03
N SER A 25 -9.58 -34.88 47.79
CA SER A 25 -10.96 -34.54 47.28
C SER A 25 -11.39 -33.12 47.21
N GLY A 26 -11.65 -32.68 45.98
CA GLY A 26 -12.46 -31.49 45.67
C GLY A 26 -12.09 -30.93 44.28
N GLY A 27 -12.88 -31.34 43.25
CA GLY A 27 -12.68 -30.85 41.87
C GLY A 27 -12.82 -29.35 41.76
N GLY A 28 -11.81 -28.75 41.14
CA GLY A 28 -11.85 -27.38 40.59
C GLY A 28 -11.18 -27.47 39.25
N GLN A 29 -11.96 -27.50 38.19
CA GLN A 29 -11.47 -27.28 36.83
C GLN A 29 -10.92 -25.86 36.76
N THR A 30 -9.62 -25.72 36.86
CA THR A 30 -8.91 -24.55 36.34
C THR A 30 -8.89 -24.73 34.84
N SER A 31 -9.83 -24.06 34.17
CA SER A 31 -9.72 -23.76 32.75
C SER A 31 -8.47 -22.89 32.57
N THR A 32 -7.37 -23.51 32.20
CA THR A 32 -6.30 -22.83 31.50
C THR A 32 -6.87 -22.44 30.15
N SER A 33 -7.32 -21.21 30.03
CA SER A 33 -7.43 -20.55 28.74
C SER A 33 -5.99 -20.58 28.19
N ALA A 34 -5.77 -21.44 27.21
CA ALA A 34 -4.65 -21.31 26.31
C ALA A 34 -4.89 -19.95 25.60
N ASP A 35 -4.09 -18.99 25.96
CA ASP A 35 -3.88 -17.77 25.20
C ASP A 35 -3.13 -18.26 23.95
N ASP A 36 -3.91 -18.49 22.88
CA ASP A 36 -3.39 -18.84 21.54
C ASP A 36 -3.02 -17.52 20.86
N SER A 37 -2.16 -16.72 21.52
CA SER A 37 -1.43 -15.68 20.85
C SER A 37 -0.39 -16.41 20.00
N ALA A 38 -0.73 -16.66 18.73
CA ALA A 38 0.24 -16.86 17.69
C ALA A 38 1.30 -15.76 17.88
N ASP A 39 2.57 -16.16 17.92
CA ASP A 39 3.72 -15.30 18.08
C ASP A 39 3.73 -14.36 16.85
N ALA A 40 2.95 -13.26 16.93
CA ALA A 40 2.91 -12.27 15.87
C ALA A 40 4.34 -11.73 15.73
N ALA A 41 4.92 -11.83 14.55
CA ALA A 41 6.25 -11.36 14.29
C ALA A 41 6.37 -9.91 14.76
N ALA A 42 7.35 -9.63 15.61
CA ALA A 42 7.55 -8.28 16.13
C ALA A 42 7.93 -7.34 14.97
N TYR A 43 7.24 -6.21 14.84
CA TYR A 43 7.55 -5.16 13.88
C TYR A 43 7.84 -3.83 14.58
N THR A 44 8.41 -2.90 13.85
CA THR A 44 8.69 -1.54 14.32
C THR A 44 7.89 -0.53 13.51
N LEU A 45 7.52 0.58 14.14
CA LEU A 45 6.81 1.69 13.52
C LEU A 45 7.65 2.96 13.64
N VAL A 46 7.47 3.90 12.72
CA VAL A 46 8.09 5.22 12.76
C VAL A 46 7.61 5.99 13.99
N GLU A 47 6.34 5.85 14.34
CA GLU A 47 5.73 6.39 15.55
C GLU A 47 4.92 5.30 16.25
N ASP A 48 5.19 5.05 17.53
CA ASP A 48 4.50 4.02 18.31
C ASP A 48 2.98 4.22 18.28
N GLY A 49 2.24 3.17 17.92
CA GLY A 49 0.79 3.16 17.86
C GLY A 49 0.18 3.75 16.59
N LYS A 50 1.01 4.14 15.60
CA LYS A 50 0.54 4.63 14.31
C LYS A 50 1.18 3.89 13.16
N ILE A 51 0.44 3.73 12.07
CA ILE A 51 0.96 3.36 10.75
C ILE A 51 1.02 4.62 9.88
N ILE A 52 2.23 5.02 9.48
CA ILE A 52 2.46 6.21 8.66
C ILE A 52 2.50 5.81 7.19
N VAL A 53 1.62 6.39 6.38
CA VAL A 53 1.39 6.04 4.99
C VAL A 53 1.96 7.08 4.05
N ALA A 54 2.77 6.67 3.08
CA ALA A 54 3.21 7.47 1.94
C ALA A 54 2.33 7.16 0.72
N SER A 55 1.79 8.20 0.08
CA SER A 55 0.93 8.12 -1.09
C SER A 55 1.09 9.36 -1.98
N ASP A 56 0.82 9.27 -3.28
CA ASP A 56 0.82 10.45 -4.15
C ASP A 56 -0.54 11.18 -4.14
N LEU A 57 -1.61 10.49 -3.73
CA LEU A 57 -2.96 11.03 -3.58
C LEU A 57 -3.50 11.69 -4.87
N ALA A 58 -3.19 11.13 -6.03
CA ALA A 58 -3.54 11.67 -7.35
C ALA A 58 -4.32 10.69 -8.25
N ASN A 59 -4.65 9.48 -7.75
CA ASN A 59 -5.17 8.34 -8.51
C ASN A 59 -6.63 8.01 -8.16
N ALA A 60 -7.54 8.97 -8.30
CA ALA A 60 -8.95 8.67 -8.10
C ALA A 60 -9.43 7.53 -9.03
N PRO A 61 -10.19 6.54 -8.50
CA PRO A 61 -10.85 6.47 -7.19
C PRO A 61 -10.06 5.72 -6.12
N LEU A 62 -8.76 5.40 -6.34
CA LEU A 62 -7.96 4.56 -5.47
C LEU A 62 -7.38 5.35 -4.27
N ASP A 63 -6.62 6.40 -4.54
CA ASP A 63 -6.05 7.31 -3.55
C ASP A 63 -6.03 8.74 -4.09
N PHE A 64 -6.74 9.65 -3.43
CA PHE A 64 -6.82 11.05 -3.87
C PHE A 64 -7.24 11.99 -2.74
N VAL A 65 -7.03 13.28 -2.95
CA VAL A 65 -7.50 14.34 -2.05
C VAL A 65 -8.87 14.82 -2.48
N ASP A 66 -9.85 14.79 -1.58
CA ASP A 66 -11.15 15.44 -1.81
C ASP A 66 -10.97 16.97 -1.88
N GLU A 67 -11.35 17.57 -3.00
CA GLU A 67 -11.17 19.01 -3.24
C GLU A 67 -11.96 19.90 -2.26
N LYS A 68 -13.01 19.37 -1.62
CA LYS A 68 -13.88 20.15 -0.73
C LYS A 68 -13.42 20.09 0.71
N THR A 69 -12.99 18.91 1.16
CA THR A 69 -12.57 18.69 2.54
C THR A 69 -11.06 18.82 2.72
N GLY A 70 -10.28 18.57 1.67
CA GLY A 70 -8.83 18.47 1.72
C GLY A 70 -8.32 17.18 2.36
N GLU A 71 -9.20 16.20 2.58
CA GLU A 71 -8.86 14.92 3.21
C GLU A 71 -8.51 13.87 2.15
N ALA A 72 -7.58 12.98 2.48
CA ALA A 72 -7.27 11.81 1.68
C ALA A 72 -8.44 10.82 1.70
N GLN A 73 -8.81 10.30 0.54
CA GLN A 73 -9.86 9.30 0.39
C GLN A 73 -9.61 8.40 -0.82
N GLY A 74 -10.39 7.32 -0.93
CA GLY A 74 -10.30 6.37 -2.02
C GLY A 74 -10.33 4.94 -1.50
N PHE A 75 -10.36 4.00 -2.44
CA PHE A 75 -10.34 2.57 -2.14
C PHE A 75 -9.17 2.20 -1.21
N GLU A 76 -7.97 2.62 -1.57
CA GLU A 76 -6.74 2.29 -0.83
C GLU A 76 -6.64 3.00 0.52
N ILE A 77 -7.18 4.21 0.61
CA ILE A 77 -7.21 4.96 1.87
C ILE A 77 -8.17 4.28 2.86
N ASP A 78 -9.34 3.83 2.39
CA ASP A 78 -10.26 3.06 3.23
C ASP A 78 -9.65 1.71 3.62
N LEU A 79 -8.97 1.03 2.67
CA LEU A 79 -8.32 -0.27 2.92
C LEU A 79 -7.23 -0.16 3.99
N ILE A 80 -6.31 0.82 3.87
CA ILE A 80 -5.23 0.97 4.84
C ILE A 80 -5.73 1.43 6.22
N ASN A 81 -6.81 2.21 6.28
CA ASN A 81 -7.46 2.52 7.54
C ASN A 81 -8.05 1.26 8.20
N ALA A 82 -8.70 0.38 7.42
CA ALA A 82 -9.23 -0.88 7.94
C ALA A 82 -8.10 -1.83 8.40
N VAL A 83 -6.98 -1.89 7.67
CA VAL A 83 -5.78 -2.62 8.10
C VAL A 83 -5.25 -2.06 9.42
N ALA A 84 -5.14 -0.74 9.55
CA ALA A 84 -4.71 -0.09 10.80
C ALA A 84 -5.64 -0.45 11.97
N ASP A 85 -6.96 -0.41 11.75
CA ASP A 85 -7.96 -0.78 12.77
C ASP A 85 -7.80 -2.24 13.21
N LYS A 86 -7.55 -3.19 12.28
CA LYS A 86 -7.25 -4.60 12.58
C LYS A 86 -6.00 -4.78 13.44
N LEU A 87 -4.99 -3.96 13.20
CA LEU A 87 -3.74 -3.97 13.95
C LEU A 87 -3.81 -3.16 15.26
N GLY A 88 -4.93 -2.46 15.52
CA GLY A 88 -5.08 -1.59 16.70
C GLY A 88 -4.23 -0.33 16.63
N LEU A 89 -3.95 0.17 15.41
CA LEU A 89 -3.12 1.35 15.13
C LEU A 89 -3.98 2.52 14.65
N GLU A 90 -3.48 3.74 14.85
CA GLU A 90 -3.97 4.94 14.15
C GLU A 90 -3.33 5.02 12.75
N CYS A 91 -4.11 5.30 11.71
CA CYS A 91 -3.57 5.54 10.36
C CYS A 91 -3.31 7.03 10.16
N GLU A 92 -2.09 7.38 9.77
CA GLU A 92 -1.71 8.76 9.40
C GLU A 92 -1.18 8.78 7.97
N VAL A 93 -1.91 9.44 7.07
CA VAL A 93 -1.49 9.61 5.68
C VAL A 93 -0.67 10.89 5.56
N LEU A 94 0.55 10.78 5.04
CA LEU A 94 1.42 11.93 4.81
C LEU A 94 0.85 12.84 3.71
N PRO A 95 1.26 14.13 3.68
CA PRO A 95 0.95 14.99 2.54
C PRO A 95 1.37 14.34 1.21
N ALA A 96 0.55 14.55 0.17
CA ALA A 96 0.80 14.05 -1.17
C ALA A 96 2.26 14.26 -1.62
N MET A 97 2.83 13.24 -2.25
CA MET A 97 4.20 13.27 -2.76
C MET A 97 4.23 12.73 -4.19
N LYS A 98 5.38 12.88 -4.88
CA LYS A 98 5.51 12.31 -6.22
C LYS A 98 5.58 10.79 -6.15
N PHE A 99 4.87 10.10 -7.05
CA PHE A 99 4.79 8.65 -7.10
C PHE A 99 6.19 7.98 -7.15
N ASP A 100 7.07 8.48 -8.03
CA ASP A 100 8.43 7.96 -8.22
C ASP A 100 9.34 8.09 -6.98
N THR A 101 8.89 8.80 -5.95
CA THR A 101 9.62 8.97 -4.69
C THR A 101 9.16 8.03 -3.58
N ILE A 102 8.01 7.33 -3.75
CA ILE A 102 7.40 6.52 -2.68
C ILE A 102 8.27 5.29 -2.38
N VAL A 103 8.52 4.44 -3.37
CA VAL A 103 9.34 3.22 -3.17
C VAL A 103 10.72 3.54 -2.60
N PRO A 104 11.48 4.53 -3.13
CA PRO A 104 12.74 4.95 -2.52
C PRO A 104 12.61 5.47 -1.07
N LEU A 105 11.49 6.11 -0.73
CA LEU A 105 11.25 6.59 0.63
C LEU A 105 11.03 5.43 1.60
N ILE A 106 10.28 4.41 1.19
CA ILE A 106 10.05 3.19 1.98
C ILE A 106 11.35 2.38 2.12
N GLU A 107 12.13 2.24 1.04
CA GLU A 107 13.46 1.60 1.08
C GLU A 107 14.39 2.28 2.11
N GLN A 108 14.41 3.60 2.11
CA GLN A 108 15.24 4.37 3.05
C GLN A 108 14.79 4.22 4.51
N GLY A 109 13.49 4.03 4.74
CA GLY A 109 12.88 3.94 6.06
C GLY A 109 12.85 5.25 6.86
N GLY A 110 12.20 5.21 8.03
CA GLY A 110 12.23 6.26 9.06
C GLY A 110 11.34 7.49 8.81
N LYS A 111 10.55 7.51 7.73
CA LYS A 111 9.58 8.59 7.46
C LYS A 111 8.15 8.09 7.28
N ALA A 112 7.99 6.94 6.68
CA ALA A 112 6.73 6.24 6.57
C ALA A 112 6.98 4.75 6.84
N ASP A 113 5.95 4.06 7.29
CA ASP A 113 5.96 2.63 7.53
C ASP A 113 5.62 1.86 6.26
N VAL A 114 4.71 2.41 5.45
CA VAL A 114 4.18 1.78 4.24
C VAL A 114 4.00 2.78 3.10
N GLY A 115 4.08 2.26 1.86
CA GLY A 115 3.69 2.95 0.64
C GLY A 115 2.39 2.36 0.10
N VAL A 116 1.36 3.21 -0.10
CA VAL A 116 0.04 2.84 -0.60
C VAL A 116 -0.36 3.85 -1.66
N SER A 117 -0.31 3.47 -2.94
CA SER A 117 -0.58 4.35 -4.08
C SER A 117 -0.63 3.53 -5.38
N ASN A 118 -1.56 2.58 -5.49
CA ASN A 118 -1.66 1.62 -6.60
C ASN A 118 -0.29 1.12 -7.10
N ILE A 119 0.56 0.74 -6.13
CA ILE A 119 1.94 0.34 -6.43
C ILE A 119 1.94 -1.09 -6.98
N THR A 120 2.14 -1.21 -8.29
CA THR A 120 2.28 -2.51 -8.95
C THR A 120 3.47 -3.28 -8.36
N ILE A 121 3.24 -4.52 -7.97
CA ILE A 121 4.28 -5.46 -7.56
C ILE A 121 5.10 -5.83 -8.81
N THR A 122 6.39 -5.48 -8.83
CA THR A 122 7.32 -5.82 -9.91
C THR A 122 8.63 -6.35 -9.34
N ASP A 123 9.35 -7.15 -10.13
CA ASP A 123 10.68 -7.68 -9.73
C ASP A 123 11.65 -6.54 -9.38
N GLU A 124 11.63 -5.43 -10.15
CA GLU A 124 12.48 -4.27 -9.91
C GLU A 124 12.18 -3.60 -8.56
N ARG A 125 10.90 -3.42 -8.23
CA ARG A 125 10.48 -2.84 -6.94
C ARG A 125 10.73 -3.81 -5.78
N TRP A 126 10.58 -5.12 -6.03
CA TRP A 126 10.97 -6.17 -5.07
C TRP A 126 12.45 -6.14 -4.68
N GLU A 127 13.34 -5.62 -5.54
CA GLU A 127 14.74 -5.44 -5.17
C GLU A 127 14.93 -4.36 -4.09
N GLN A 128 14.04 -3.37 -4.02
CA GLN A 128 14.11 -2.21 -3.14
C GLN A 128 13.31 -2.37 -1.85
N VAL A 129 12.06 -2.85 -1.96
CA VAL A 129 11.11 -2.97 -0.85
C VAL A 129 10.53 -4.37 -0.79
N ASP A 130 9.89 -4.70 0.31
CA ASP A 130 9.00 -5.85 0.44
C ASP A 130 7.58 -5.44 0.06
N PHE A 131 6.75 -6.41 -0.33
CA PHE A 131 5.35 -6.18 -0.63
C PHE A 131 4.47 -7.11 0.20
N THR A 132 3.28 -6.66 0.51
CA THR A 132 2.21 -7.53 0.99
C THR A 132 1.73 -8.47 -0.11
N ASP A 133 0.86 -9.41 0.25
CA ASP A 133 -0.01 -10.07 -0.72
C ASP A 133 -0.79 -9.01 -1.50
N SER A 134 -1.14 -9.33 -2.75
CA SER A 134 -1.91 -8.39 -3.57
C SER A 134 -3.32 -8.22 -3.03
N TYR A 135 -3.84 -7.00 -3.11
CA TYR A 135 -5.21 -6.67 -2.71
C TYR A 135 -6.11 -6.33 -3.89
N MET A 136 -5.56 -6.15 -5.10
CA MET A 136 -6.32 -5.82 -6.32
C MET A 136 -5.52 -6.19 -7.56
N ASP A 137 -6.20 -6.75 -8.56
CA ASP A 137 -5.66 -6.93 -9.92
C ASP A 137 -5.89 -5.68 -10.76
N SER A 138 -5.00 -5.40 -11.72
CA SER A 138 -5.12 -4.26 -12.62
C SER A 138 -4.57 -4.54 -14.00
N ASN A 139 -4.91 -3.64 -14.93
CA ASN A 139 -4.38 -3.53 -16.27
C ASN A 139 -3.97 -2.08 -16.55
N GLN A 140 -3.32 -1.83 -17.67
CA GLN A 140 -3.07 -0.47 -18.15
C GLN A 140 -4.16 -0.02 -19.12
N GLY A 141 -4.42 1.29 -19.16
CA GLY A 141 -5.38 1.92 -20.04
C GLY A 141 -4.75 3.02 -20.89
N VAL A 142 -5.07 3.05 -22.18
CA VAL A 142 -4.70 4.17 -23.07
C VAL A 142 -5.92 5.05 -23.28
N VAL A 143 -5.81 6.32 -22.87
CA VAL A 143 -6.85 7.34 -23.02
C VAL A 143 -6.53 8.24 -24.18
N THR A 144 -7.56 8.49 -25.02
CA THR A 144 -7.55 9.46 -26.11
C THR A 144 -8.82 10.31 -26.08
N LEU A 145 -8.88 11.36 -26.92
CA LEU A 145 -10.15 12.01 -27.18
C LEU A 145 -11.14 11.01 -27.83
N ALA A 146 -12.39 11.03 -27.41
CA ALA A 146 -13.45 10.19 -28.02
C ALA A 146 -13.63 10.48 -29.53
N SER A 147 -13.31 11.70 -29.96
CA SER A 147 -13.33 12.11 -31.37
C SER A 147 -12.16 11.54 -32.20
N ALA A 148 -11.15 10.91 -31.59
CA ALA A 148 -10.03 10.32 -32.31
C ALA A 148 -10.42 9.08 -33.15
N GLY A 149 -11.58 8.47 -32.86
CA GLY A 149 -12.05 7.27 -33.54
C GLY A 149 -11.32 6.00 -33.06
N ASP A 150 -11.17 5.05 -33.97
CA ASP A 150 -10.47 3.78 -33.67
C ASP A 150 -8.97 4.03 -33.55
N VAL A 151 -8.41 3.77 -32.36
CA VAL A 151 -7.00 3.92 -32.05
C VAL A 151 -6.41 2.55 -31.77
N THR A 152 -5.21 2.28 -32.29
CA THR A 152 -4.44 1.06 -32.05
C THR A 152 -3.02 1.41 -31.61
N GLU A 153 -2.33 0.47 -31.01
CA GLU A 153 -0.91 0.65 -30.65
C GLU A 153 -0.08 1.06 -31.87
N GLU A 154 -0.31 0.45 -33.05
CA GLU A 154 0.41 0.79 -34.27
C GLU A 154 0.13 2.24 -34.70
N SER A 155 -1.12 2.75 -34.51
CA SER A 155 -1.46 4.13 -34.84
C SER A 155 -0.83 5.14 -33.90
N LEU A 156 -0.52 4.73 -32.68
CA LEU A 156 0.15 5.55 -31.69
C LEU A 156 1.69 5.48 -31.83
N ASN A 157 2.23 4.38 -32.33
CA ASN A 157 3.67 4.16 -32.44
C ASN A 157 4.26 4.78 -33.73
N VAL A 158 4.04 6.08 -33.92
CA VAL A 158 4.53 6.81 -35.10
C VAL A 158 5.24 8.11 -34.69
N GLU A 159 6.19 8.56 -35.51
CA GLU A 159 6.95 9.79 -35.28
C GLU A 159 6.01 11.00 -35.19
N GLY A 160 6.20 11.84 -34.16
CA GLY A 160 5.39 13.02 -33.89
C GLY A 160 4.21 12.76 -32.96
N THR A 161 3.88 11.50 -32.65
CA THR A 161 2.93 11.17 -31.58
C THR A 161 3.55 11.45 -30.23
N LYS A 162 2.76 12.06 -29.32
CA LYS A 162 3.17 12.33 -27.95
C LYS A 162 2.27 11.59 -26.99
N ILE A 163 2.86 10.76 -26.15
CA ILE A 163 2.19 9.94 -25.16
C ILE A 163 2.53 10.49 -23.76
N ALA A 164 1.51 10.89 -23.02
CA ALA A 164 1.69 11.33 -21.64
C ALA A 164 1.61 10.15 -20.69
N VAL A 165 2.50 10.10 -19.71
CA VAL A 165 2.57 9.06 -18.66
C VAL A 165 2.88 9.71 -17.32
N GLN A 166 2.61 9.03 -16.21
CA GLN A 166 3.14 9.45 -14.92
C GLN A 166 4.56 8.87 -14.74
N ALA A 167 5.46 9.67 -14.19
CA ALA A 167 6.85 9.27 -13.96
C ALA A 167 6.97 8.08 -12.99
N GLY A 168 7.81 7.10 -13.32
CA GLY A 168 8.12 5.95 -12.45
C GLY A 168 7.04 4.87 -12.41
N THR A 169 6.03 4.91 -13.31
CA THR A 169 4.95 3.92 -13.38
C THR A 169 5.26 2.79 -14.37
N THR A 170 4.56 1.67 -14.21
CA THR A 170 4.57 0.55 -15.16
C THR A 170 3.97 0.97 -16.50
N GLY A 171 2.98 1.87 -16.50
CA GLY A 171 2.44 2.48 -17.72
C GLY A 171 3.47 3.31 -18.50
N ALA A 172 4.38 4.00 -17.81
CA ALA A 172 5.50 4.69 -18.45
C ALA A 172 6.45 3.70 -19.12
N SER A 173 6.86 2.65 -18.39
CA SER A 173 7.72 1.59 -18.93
C SER A 173 7.09 0.90 -20.14
N TRP A 174 5.79 0.56 -20.04
CA TRP A 174 5.05 -0.03 -21.15
C TRP A 174 5.05 0.87 -22.39
N ALA A 175 4.80 2.17 -22.21
CA ALA A 175 4.77 3.12 -23.32
C ALA A 175 6.14 3.25 -23.99
N GLU A 176 7.23 3.31 -23.22
CA GLU A 176 8.60 3.37 -23.74
C GLU A 176 9.00 2.11 -24.52
N GLU A 177 8.58 0.94 -24.05
CA GLU A 177 8.90 -0.36 -24.64
C GLU A 177 8.07 -0.64 -25.91
N ASN A 178 6.77 -0.32 -25.89
CA ASN A 178 5.84 -0.73 -26.95
C ASN A 178 5.57 0.37 -27.98
N LEU A 179 5.87 1.64 -27.66
CA LEU A 179 5.68 2.78 -28.54
C LEU A 179 7.02 3.51 -28.84
N PRO A 180 8.09 2.79 -29.27
CA PRO A 180 9.43 3.36 -29.40
C PRO A 180 9.57 4.45 -30.46
N ASN A 181 8.59 4.63 -31.37
CA ASN A 181 8.59 5.72 -32.36
C ASN A 181 7.83 6.96 -31.89
N ALA A 182 7.10 6.88 -30.77
CA ALA A 182 6.42 8.00 -30.17
C ALA A 182 7.33 8.74 -29.18
N GLU A 183 7.01 9.98 -28.88
CA GLU A 183 7.63 10.75 -27.80
C GLU A 183 6.88 10.50 -26.49
N VAL A 184 7.46 9.75 -25.56
CA VAL A 184 6.89 9.53 -24.22
C VAL A 184 7.26 10.72 -23.33
N VAL A 185 6.26 11.35 -22.71
CA VAL A 185 6.41 12.53 -21.85
C VAL A 185 5.94 12.21 -20.44
N ALA A 186 6.88 12.13 -19.51
CA ALA A 186 6.59 11.89 -18.11
C ALA A 186 6.09 13.17 -17.40
N LEU A 187 5.02 13.03 -16.63
CA LEU A 187 4.37 14.07 -15.84
C LEU A 187 4.29 13.63 -14.36
N ASP A 188 3.82 14.53 -13.51
CA ASP A 188 3.74 14.27 -12.07
C ASP A 188 2.51 13.40 -11.69
N ASP A 189 1.43 13.47 -12.47
CA ASP A 189 0.15 12.81 -12.14
C ASP A 189 -0.68 12.46 -13.40
N PRO A 190 -1.64 11.49 -13.29
CA PRO A 190 -2.47 11.08 -14.43
C PRO A 190 -3.52 12.14 -14.82
N VAL A 191 -3.97 13.00 -13.91
CA VAL A 191 -4.91 14.09 -14.22
C VAL A 191 -4.27 15.09 -15.18
N SER A 192 -3.00 15.43 -14.94
CA SER A 192 -2.19 16.27 -15.85
C SER A 192 -2.00 15.60 -17.21
N ALA A 193 -1.84 14.27 -17.25
CA ALA A 193 -1.70 13.53 -18.50
C ALA A 193 -2.98 13.60 -19.34
N VAL A 194 -4.15 13.31 -18.75
CA VAL A 194 -5.44 13.40 -19.44
C VAL A 194 -5.82 14.84 -19.79
N THR A 195 -5.50 15.81 -18.93
CA THR A 195 -5.65 17.26 -19.27
C THR A 195 -4.86 17.63 -20.52
N GLY A 196 -3.65 17.07 -20.66
CA GLY A 196 -2.86 17.28 -21.84
C GLY A 196 -3.47 16.69 -23.12
N VAL A 197 -4.21 15.57 -23.01
CA VAL A 197 -4.97 14.98 -24.11
C VAL A 197 -6.13 15.88 -24.50
N THR A 198 -6.95 16.36 -23.54
CA THR A 198 -8.10 17.24 -23.82
C THR A 198 -7.71 18.56 -24.46
N THR A 199 -6.53 19.08 -24.12
CA THR A 199 -6.01 20.33 -24.69
C THR A 199 -5.22 20.14 -26.00
N GLY A 200 -5.09 18.90 -26.50
CA GLY A 200 -4.36 18.58 -27.73
C GLY A 200 -2.84 18.70 -27.59
N ARG A 201 -2.30 18.78 -26.38
CA ARG A 201 -0.87 18.76 -26.11
C ARG A 201 -0.28 17.36 -26.34
N PHE A 202 -1.06 16.32 -25.98
CA PHE A 202 -0.71 14.92 -26.14
C PHE A 202 -1.74 14.20 -27.02
N THR A 203 -1.31 13.18 -27.74
CA THR A 203 -2.17 12.32 -28.55
C THR A 203 -2.92 11.34 -27.68
N ALA A 204 -2.25 10.77 -26.69
CA ALA A 204 -2.80 9.82 -25.74
C ALA A 204 -2.13 9.96 -24.37
N ALA A 205 -2.75 9.36 -23.35
CA ALA A 205 -2.19 9.16 -22.03
C ALA A 205 -2.26 7.69 -21.64
N VAL A 206 -1.26 7.17 -20.93
CA VAL A 206 -1.22 5.80 -20.42
C VAL A 206 -1.08 5.84 -18.91
N ALA A 207 -1.96 5.16 -18.21
CA ALA A 207 -1.91 4.89 -16.77
C ALA A 207 -2.84 3.70 -16.45
N ASP A 208 -2.94 3.35 -15.19
CA ASP A 208 -3.72 2.24 -14.68
C ASP A 208 -5.20 2.34 -15.09
N LEU A 209 -5.75 1.25 -15.58
CA LEU A 209 -7.09 1.17 -16.15
C LEU A 209 -8.21 1.67 -15.22
N PRO A 210 -8.23 1.35 -13.91
CA PRO A 210 -9.26 1.87 -12.99
C PRO A 210 -9.23 3.39 -12.90
N VAL A 211 -8.05 4.00 -12.82
CA VAL A 211 -7.85 5.45 -12.76
C VAL A 211 -8.32 6.10 -14.07
N MET A 212 -7.89 5.58 -15.22
CA MET A 212 -8.27 6.11 -16.53
C MET A 212 -9.76 5.99 -16.79
N THR A 213 -10.38 4.88 -16.39
CA THR A 213 -11.84 4.66 -16.50
C THR A 213 -12.60 5.67 -15.65
N TYR A 214 -12.17 5.89 -14.41
CA TYR A 214 -12.76 6.88 -13.52
C TYR A 214 -12.65 8.30 -14.08
N LEU A 215 -11.46 8.70 -14.52
CA LEU A 215 -11.21 10.05 -15.06
C LEU A 215 -12.08 10.32 -16.30
N CYS A 216 -12.17 9.39 -17.24
CA CYS A 216 -13.00 9.53 -18.43
C CYS A 216 -14.50 9.57 -18.09
N SER A 217 -14.94 8.82 -17.09
CA SER A 217 -16.35 8.76 -16.71
C SER A 217 -16.83 9.97 -15.90
N ASN A 218 -15.94 10.59 -15.09
CA ASN A 218 -16.34 11.59 -14.11
C ASN A 218 -15.81 13.00 -14.40
N SER A 219 -14.61 13.13 -14.96
CA SER A 219 -13.94 14.44 -15.08
C SER A 219 -13.64 14.85 -16.52
N PHE A 220 -13.37 13.91 -17.41
CA PHE A 220 -12.92 14.14 -18.78
C PHE A 220 -13.82 13.41 -19.78
N THR A 221 -15.11 13.77 -19.79
CA THR A 221 -16.17 13.08 -20.60
C THR A 221 -15.98 13.20 -22.11
N ASP A 222 -15.07 14.05 -22.58
CA ASP A 222 -14.64 14.13 -23.97
C ASP A 222 -13.54 13.10 -24.31
N CYS A 223 -13.01 12.40 -23.30
CA CYS A 223 -12.04 11.33 -23.44
C CYS A 223 -12.70 9.96 -23.33
N GLN A 224 -11.99 8.95 -23.81
CA GLN A 224 -12.33 7.53 -23.68
C GLN A 224 -11.09 6.70 -23.41
N VAL A 225 -11.26 5.58 -22.71
CA VAL A 225 -10.28 4.50 -22.74
C VAL A 225 -10.38 3.85 -24.11
N ALA A 226 -9.39 4.10 -24.97
CA ALA A 226 -9.36 3.61 -26.35
C ALA A 226 -8.77 2.19 -26.44
N ILE A 227 -7.82 1.87 -25.55
CA ILE A 227 -7.17 0.55 -25.50
C ILE A 227 -7.05 0.15 -24.03
N GLU A 228 -7.48 -1.07 -23.73
CA GLU A 228 -7.16 -1.77 -22.50
C GLU A 228 -5.97 -2.71 -22.79
N ILE A 229 -4.94 -2.63 -21.98
CA ILE A 229 -3.73 -3.43 -22.13
C ILE A 229 -3.72 -4.46 -21.00
N PRO A 230 -3.93 -5.76 -21.31
CA PRO A 230 -4.00 -6.81 -20.31
C PRO A 230 -2.60 -7.15 -19.76
N THR A 231 -2.08 -6.31 -18.88
CA THR A 231 -0.77 -6.50 -18.25
C THR A 231 -0.80 -7.54 -17.14
N GLY A 232 -1.98 -7.77 -16.52
CA GLY A 232 -2.11 -8.66 -15.37
C GLY A 232 -1.34 -8.16 -14.16
N GLU A 233 -1.26 -6.86 -13.99
CA GLU A 233 -0.63 -6.22 -12.84
C GLU A 233 -1.39 -6.48 -11.56
N GLN A 234 -0.67 -6.48 -10.44
CA GLN A 234 -1.23 -6.64 -9.10
C GLN A 234 -0.70 -5.53 -8.21
N TYR A 235 -1.57 -4.92 -7.41
CA TYR A 235 -1.15 -3.92 -6.42
C TYR A 235 -0.86 -4.55 -5.08
N GLY A 236 0.19 -4.05 -4.42
CA GLY A 236 0.58 -4.42 -3.06
C GLY A 236 0.99 -3.20 -2.25
N ILE A 237 0.92 -3.34 -0.94
CA ILE A 237 1.43 -2.33 -0.01
C ILE A 237 2.95 -2.52 0.11
N ALA A 238 3.70 -1.46 -0.19
CA ALA A 238 5.16 -1.49 -0.08
C ALA A 238 5.59 -1.32 1.38
N VAL A 239 6.50 -2.17 1.84
CA VAL A 239 7.04 -2.19 3.21
C VAL A 239 8.57 -2.23 3.16
N ASN A 240 9.24 -1.63 4.13
CA ASN A 240 10.71 -1.71 4.22
C ASN A 240 11.16 -3.17 4.47
N LYS A 241 12.15 -3.65 3.71
CA LYS A 241 12.69 -5.02 3.82
C LYS A 241 13.25 -5.40 5.19
N ASP A 242 13.66 -4.40 5.95
CA ASP A 242 14.16 -4.62 7.31
C ASP A 242 13.02 -4.78 8.34
N ASN A 243 11.74 -4.72 7.88
CA ASN A 243 10.55 -4.83 8.72
C ASN A 243 9.57 -5.94 8.26
N PRO A 244 10.04 -7.18 8.04
CA PRO A 244 9.20 -8.28 7.52
C PRO A 244 8.02 -8.62 8.45
N GLY A 245 8.15 -8.34 9.75
CA GLY A 245 7.05 -8.52 10.69
C GLY A 245 5.86 -7.61 10.41
N LEU A 246 6.09 -6.41 9.88
CA LEU A 246 5.00 -5.52 9.45
C LEU A 246 4.30 -6.05 8.19
N THR A 247 5.07 -6.56 7.22
CA THR A 247 4.50 -7.23 6.03
C THR A 247 3.58 -8.39 6.44
N GLU A 248 4.05 -9.25 7.36
CA GLU A 248 3.27 -10.40 7.86
C GLU A 248 2.01 -9.95 8.61
N ALA A 249 2.11 -8.92 9.46
CA ALA A 249 0.97 -8.36 10.19
C ALA A 249 -0.09 -7.77 9.26
N ILE A 250 0.34 -7.02 8.23
CA ILE A 250 -0.57 -6.45 7.22
C ILE A 250 -1.23 -7.56 6.40
N ASN A 251 -0.48 -8.59 5.97
CA ASN A 251 -1.05 -9.75 5.26
C ASN A 251 -2.12 -10.46 6.08
N GLY A 252 -1.90 -10.63 7.40
CA GLY A 252 -2.91 -11.17 8.30
C GLY A 252 -4.19 -10.32 8.32
N ALA A 253 -4.04 -8.99 8.40
CA ALA A 253 -5.17 -8.07 8.38
C ALA A 253 -5.91 -8.07 7.02
N LEU A 254 -5.18 -8.10 5.89
CA LEU A 254 -5.76 -8.20 4.56
C LEU A 254 -6.56 -9.50 4.39
N ALA A 255 -6.03 -10.63 4.85
CA ALA A 255 -6.74 -11.92 4.79
C ALA A 255 -8.04 -11.91 5.62
N GLU A 256 -8.04 -11.29 6.81
CA GLU A 256 -9.25 -11.11 7.62
C GLU A 256 -10.29 -10.23 6.90
N LEU A 257 -9.86 -9.11 6.30
CA LEU A 257 -10.74 -8.20 5.57
C LEU A 257 -11.34 -8.86 4.32
N GLU A 258 -10.57 -9.72 3.64
CA GLU A 258 -11.04 -10.53 2.52
C GLU A 258 -12.08 -11.56 2.96
N GLU A 259 -11.82 -12.32 4.04
CA GLU A 259 -12.79 -13.28 4.61
C GLU A 259 -14.09 -12.60 5.07
N GLU A 260 -14.03 -11.37 5.54
CA GLU A 260 -15.20 -10.57 5.92
C GLU A 260 -15.95 -9.99 4.72
N GLY A 261 -15.38 -10.07 3.50
CA GLY A 261 -15.93 -9.47 2.28
C GLY A 261 -15.78 -7.95 2.21
N TYR A 262 -14.96 -7.37 3.07
CA TYR A 262 -14.79 -5.92 3.15
C TYR A 262 -14.09 -5.35 1.91
N ILE A 263 -13.12 -6.08 1.33
CA ILE A 263 -12.44 -5.66 0.11
C ILE A 263 -13.44 -5.56 -1.05
N SER A 264 -14.31 -6.58 -1.26
CA SER A 264 -15.38 -6.52 -2.25
C SER A 264 -16.37 -5.36 -1.99
N GLU A 265 -16.68 -5.03 -0.73
CA GLU A 265 -17.50 -3.85 -0.41
C GLU A 265 -16.83 -2.54 -0.84
N LEU A 266 -15.50 -2.43 -0.67
CA LEU A 266 -14.74 -1.27 -1.14
C LEU A 266 -14.69 -1.18 -2.66
N GLU A 267 -14.54 -2.30 -3.38
CA GLU A 267 -14.60 -2.34 -4.85
C GLU A 267 -15.95 -1.81 -5.36
N VAL A 268 -17.05 -2.32 -4.81
CA VAL A 268 -18.38 -1.82 -5.16
C VAL A 268 -18.55 -0.34 -4.83
N LYS A 269 -18.05 0.11 -3.69
CA LYS A 269 -18.13 1.51 -3.25
C LYS A 269 -17.39 2.45 -4.19
N TRP A 270 -16.16 2.11 -4.57
CA TRP A 270 -15.24 3.00 -5.25
C TRP A 270 -15.15 2.77 -6.76
N LEU A 271 -15.27 1.52 -7.20
CA LEU A 271 -15.15 1.12 -8.61
C LEU A 271 -16.52 0.83 -9.25
N GLY A 272 -17.57 0.67 -8.44
CA GLY A 272 -18.94 0.45 -8.90
C GLY A 272 -19.29 -1.01 -9.18
N ALA A 273 -18.33 -1.91 -9.06
CA ALA A 273 -18.52 -3.37 -9.20
C ALA A 273 -17.41 -4.09 -8.43
N GLU A 274 -17.67 -5.34 -8.07
CA GLU A 274 -16.65 -6.30 -7.62
C GLU A 274 -15.79 -6.72 -8.82
N LEU A 275 -14.46 -6.80 -8.65
CA LEU A 275 -13.47 -7.12 -9.68
C LEU A 275 -13.15 -8.62 -9.76
#